data_c810930fe573023b386710f49a6289d5
#
_entry.id   c810930fe573023b386710f49a6289d5
#
_cell.length_a   1.000
_cell.length_b   1.000
_cell.length_c   1.000
_cell.angle_alpha   90.00
_cell.angle_beta   90.00
_cell.angle_gamma   90.00
#
_symmetry.space_group_name_H-M   'P 1'
#
loop_
_entity.id
_entity.type
_entity.pdbx_description
1 polymer ?
#
loop_
_entity_poly.entity_id
_entity_poly.type
_entity_poly.pdbx_seq_one_letter_code
_entity_poly.pdbx_strand_id
1 'polypeptide(L)' 'MSVTEARSILGVGEWASTADIKAAYMRLMKRNHPDQGGTSGLASKLNAARDRLLKGD' A
#
# COMPACT_ATOMS: atom_id res chain seq x y z
N MET A 1 3.47 -10.67 5.26
CA MET A 1 2.07 -10.24 5.05
C MET A 1 1.48 -11.00 3.87
N SER A 2 0.22 -11.37 3.96
CA SER A 2 -0.45 -12.09 2.88
C SER A 2 -0.88 -11.13 1.77
N VAL A 3 -1.15 -11.70 0.58
CA VAL A 3 -1.66 -10.91 -0.54
C VAL A 3 -3.01 -10.30 -0.18
N THR A 4 -3.88 -11.06 0.47
CA THR A 4 -5.20 -10.57 0.90
C THR A 4 -5.06 -9.38 1.86
N GLU A 5 -4.16 -9.49 2.81
CA GLU A 5 -3.91 -8.42 3.76
C GLU A 5 -3.35 -7.17 3.05
N ALA A 6 -2.41 -7.38 2.12
CA ALA A 6 -1.82 -6.27 1.36
C ALA A 6 -2.88 -5.53 0.54
N ARG A 7 -3.80 -6.26 -0.08
CA ARG A 7 -4.91 -5.64 -0.82
C ARG A 7 -5.81 -4.82 0.09
N SER A 8 -6.10 -5.35 1.26
CA SER A 8 -6.90 -4.63 2.27
C SER A 8 -6.25 -3.33 2.70
N ILE A 9 -4.94 -3.39 2.94
CA ILE A 9 -4.19 -2.22 3.38
C ILE A 9 -4.22 -1.12 2.33
N LEU A 10 -4.04 -1.47 1.06
CA LEU A 10 -4.05 -0.50 -0.03
C LEU A 10 -5.46 -0.19 -0.55
N GLY A 11 -6.45 -0.96 -0.14
CA GLY A 11 -7.82 -0.75 -0.60
C GLY A 11 -8.02 -1.06 -2.07
N VAL A 12 -7.29 -2.05 -2.59
CA VAL A 12 -7.41 -2.46 -4.00
C VAL A 12 -8.04 -3.83 -4.09
N GLY A 13 -8.64 -4.11 -5.25
CA GLY A 13 -9.30 -5.38 -5.49
C GLY A 13 -8.35 -6.46 -6.00
N GLU A 14 -8.90 -7.67 -6.15
CA GLU A 14 -8.20 -8.85 -6.66
C GLU A 14 -7.58 -8.62 -8.04
N TRP A 15 -8.25 -7.82 -8.83
CA TRP A 15 -7.89 -7.60 -10.23
C TRP A 15 -7.14 -6.30 -10.46
N ALA A 16 -6.63 -5.70 -9.38
CA ALA A 16 -5.89 -4.45 -9.48
C ALA A 16 -4.62 -4.65 -10.31
N SER A 17 -4.38 -3.75 -11.25
CA SER A 17 -3.16 -3.76 -12.05
C SER A 17 -2.00 -3.18 -11.26
N THR A 18 -0.78 -3.35 -11.78
CA THR A 18 0.40 -2.72 -11.21
C THR A 18 0.19 -1.21 -11.07
N ALA A 19 -0.39 -0.59 -12.10
CA ALA A 19 -0.67 0.85 -12.07
C ALA A 19 -1.66 1.21 -10.95
N ASP A 20 -2.70 0.38 -10.76
CA ASP A 20 -3.68 0.60 -9.70
C ASP A 20 -3.03 0.51 -8.32
N ILE A 21 -2.16 -0.48 -8.13
CA ILE A 21 -1.47 -0.69 -6.86
C ILE A 21 -0.57 0.50 -6.55
N LYS A 22 0.20 0.96 -7.53
CA LYS A 22 1.09 2.11 -7.36
C LYS A 22 0.31 3.38 -7.07
N ALA A 23 -0.80 3.59 -7.77
CA ALA A 23 -1.64 4.77 -7.55
C ALA A 23 -2.26 4.77 -6.15
N ALA A 24 -2.74 3.62 -5.70
CA ALA A 24 -3.30 3.47 -4.35
C ALA A 24 -2.24 3.76 -3.29
N TYR A 25 -1.05 3.19 -3.47
CA TYR A 25 0.08 3.40 -2.57
C TYR A 25 0.43 4.90 -2.48
N MET A 26 0.59 5.55 -3.63
CA MET A 26 0.95 6.97 -3.67
C MET A 26 -0.09 7.84 -2.97
N ARG A 27 -1.38 7.56 -3.23
CA ARG A 27 -2.47 8.31 -2.62
C ARG A 27 -2.45 8.17 -1.11
N LEU A 28 -2.27 6.94 -0.61
CA LEU A 28 -2.26 6.67 0.82
C LEU A 28 -1.02 7.24 1.49
N MET A 29 0.14 7.14 0.85
CA MET A 29 1.38 7.72 1.39
C MET A 29 1.27 9.23 1.50
N LYS A 30 0.69 9.88 0.51
CA LYS A 30 0.50 11.31 0.52
C LYS A 30 -0.36 11.76 1.70
N ARG A 31 -1.38 10.96 2.03
CA ARG A 31 -2.29 11.27 3.15
C ARG A 31 -1.71 10.91 4.50
N ASN A 32 -0.84 9.92 4.56
CA ASN A 32 -0.33 9.35 5.81
C ASN A 32 1.16 9.56 6.01
N HIS A 33 1.78 10.43 5.24
CA HIS A 33 3.20 10.75 5.40
C HIS A 33 3.40 11.35 6.80
N PRO A 34 4.49 11.02 7.50
CA PRO A 34 4.76 11.57 8.83
C PRO A 34 4.70 13.09 8.88
N ASP A 35 5.14 13.77 7.84
CA ASP A 35 5.10 15.22 7.74
C ASP A 35 3.68 15.75 7.63
N GLN A 36 2.72 14.90 7.29
CA GLN A 36 1.31 15.24 7.12
C GLN A 36 0.48 14.68 8.27
N GLY A 37 1.12 14.32 9.38
CA GLY A 37 0.42 13.80 10.54
C GLY A 37 0.26 12.28 10.58
N GLY A 38 0.81 11.57 9.60
CA GLY A 38 0.81 10.11 9.60
C GLY A 38 1.91 9.55 10.50
N THR A 39 1.91 8.24 10.70
CA THR A 39 2.92 7.58 11.51
C THR A 39 3.89 6.80 10.65
N SER A 40 5.12 6.62 11.16
CA SER A 40 6.13 5.80 10.50
C SER A 40 5.66 4.35 10.37
N GLY A 41 4.94 3.85 11.37
CA GLY A 41 4.43 2.49 11.35
C GLY A 41 3.46 2.26 10.21
N LEU A 42 2.58 3.21 9.96
CA LEU A 42 1.62 3.10 8.87
C LEU A 42 2.34 3.19 7.51
N ALA A 43 3.30 4.10 7.39
CA ALA A 43 4.10 4.22 6.17
C ALA A 43 4.84 2.92 5.86
N SER A 44 5.41 2.27 6.87
CA SER A 44 6.08 0.97 6.71
C SER A 44 5.10 -0.10 6.23
N LYS A 45 3.88 -0.09 6.77
CA LYS A 45 2.85 -1.04 6.37
C LYS A 45 2.46 -0.85 4.91
N LEU A 46 2.30 0.40 4.48
CA LEU A 46 1.97 0.72 3.10
C LEU A 46 3.08 0.25 2.15
N ASN A 47 4.33 0.47 2.53
CA ASN A 47 5.48 0.00 1.74
C ASN A 47 5.49 -1.52 1.63
N ALA A 48 5.26 -2.21 2.75
CA ALA A 48 5.24 -3.67 2.76
C ALA A 48 4.11 -4.23 1.89
N ALA A 49 2.93 -3.61 1.96
CA ALA A 49 1.78 -4.03 1.15
C ALA A 49 2.06 -3.86 -0.34
N ARG A 50 2.61 -2.71 -0.72
CA ARG A 50 2.98 -2.46 -2.11
C ARG A 50 3.99 -3.50 -2.59
N ASP A 51 5.05 -3.73 -1.82
CA ASP A 51 6.09 -4.67 -2.20
C ASP A 51 5.53 -6.08 -2.33
N ARG A 52 4.66 -6.48 -1.41
CA ARG A 52 4.04 -7.81 -1.46
C ARG A 52 3.27 -8.01 -2.75
N LEU A 53 2.50 -7.02 -3.17
CA LEU A 53 1.68 -7.14 -4.37
C LEU A 53 2.48 -7.00 -5.66
N LEU A 54 3.49 -6.16 -5.67
CA LEU A 54 4.27 -5.93 -6.90
C LEU A 54 5.35 -6.98 -7.12
N LYS A 55 5.89 -7.56 -6.04
CA LYS A 55 6.93 -8.59 -6.17
C LYS A 55 6.35 -9.98 -6.32
N GLY A 56 5.09 -10.16 -6.00
CA GLY A 56 4.39 -11.41 -6.26
C GLY A 56 4.76 -12.59 -5.37
N ASP A 57 5.44 -12.37 -4.28
CA ASP A 57 5.83 -13.49 -3.40
C ASP A 57 5.19 -13.41 -2.04
#